data_fc207850eecfd195e0a27cbf3f67fb70
#
_entry.id   fc207850eecfd195e0a27cbf3f67fb70
#
_cell.length_a   1.000
_cell.length_b   1.000
_cell.length_c   1.000
_cell.angle_alpha   90.00
_cell.angle_beta   90.00
_cell.angle_gamma   90.00
#
_symmetry.space_group_name_H-M   'P 1'
#
loop_
_entity.id
_entity.type
_entity.pdbx_description
1 polymer ?
#
loop_
_entity_poly.entity_id
_entity_poly.type
_entity_poly.pdbx_seq_one_letter_code
_entity_poly.pdbx_strand_id
1 'polypeptide(L)'
;LLMGPALAMPKALDRAGLSLGDIDLVDMHEAFAAQILSNTQAIESNKFAKEELGRDKRIGKIDWDKFNVMGGSLAVGHPFAATGARQIGQTLRELKRRKGEFALCTACAAGGLGAAMVLEAA
;
A
#
# COMPACT_ATOMS: atom_id res chain seq x y z
N LEU A 1 15.51 3.44 5.19
CA LEU A 1 15.42 2.89 3.85
C LEU A 1 14.13 2.08 3.71
N LEU A 2 13.57 2.00 2.52
CA LEU A 2 12.38 1.20 2.19
C LEU A 2 11.06 1.62 2.90
N MET A 3 11.03 2.81 3.51
CA MET A 3 9.83 3.37 4.14
C MET A 3 8.95 4.17 3.17
N GLY A 4 9.26 4.12 1.89
CA GLY A 4 8.50 4.82 0.85
C GLY A 4 6.99 4.63 0.91
N PRO A 5 6.47 3.41 1.08
CA PRO A 5 5.03 3.18 1.20
C PRO A 5 4.37 3.95 2.35
N ALA A 6 4.98 3.99 3.54
CA ALA A 6 4.44 4.71 4.68
C ALA A 6 4.32 6.23 4.45
N LEU A 7 5.14 6.77 3.54
CA LEU A 7 5.12 8.18 3.13
C LEU A 7 4.22 8.44 1.91
N ALA A 8 4.15 7.48 0.98
CA ALA A 8 3.40 7.62 -0.26
C ALA A 8 1.90 7.32 -0.11
N MET A 9 1.56 6.30 0.67
CA MET A 9 0.15 5.91 0.89
C MET A 9 -0.71 7.06 1.40
N PRO A 10 -0.33 7.80 2.47
CA PRO A 10 -1.13 8.93 2.94
C PRO A 10 -1.38 9.99 1.88
N LYS A 11 -0.37 10.28 1.06
CA LYS A 11 -0.48 11.27 -0.02
C LYS A 11 -1.45 10.82 -1.11
N ALA A 12 -1.45 9.53 -1.46
CA ALA A 12 -2.38 8.98 -2.44
C ALA A 12 -3.82 9.01 -1.92
N LEU A 13 -4.01 8.63 -0.65
CA LEU A 13 -5.33 8.69 0.01
C LEU A 13 -5.87 10.13 0.07
N ASP A 14 -5.04 11.09 0.46
CA ASP A 14 -5.44 12.52 0.50
C ASP A 14 -5.86 13.03 -0.87
N ARG A 15 -5.10 12.70 -1.93
CA ARG A 15 -5.44 13.09 -3.30
C ARG A 15 -6.76 12.49 -3.78
N ALA A 16 -7.07 11.28 -3.34
CA ALA A 16 -8.33 10.61 -3.66
C ALA A 16 -9.50 11.07 -2.78
N GLY A 17 -9.24 11.79 -1.69
CA GLY A 17 -10.25 12.17 -0.70
C GLY A 17 -10.76 10.99 0.11
N LEU A 18 -9.93 9.96 0.30
CA LEU A 18 -10.29 8.71 0.98
C LEU A 18 -9.46 8.51 2.24
N SER A 19 -10.00 7.71 3.15
CA SER A 19 -9.28 7.15 4.30
C SER A 19 -8.84 5.72 4.01
N LEU A 20 -7.92 5.19 4.81
CA LEU A 20 -7.52 3.78 4.70
C LEU A 20 -8.71 2.83 4.94
N GLY A 21 -9.69 3.24 5.76
CA GLY A 21 -10.90 2.48 6.00
C GLY A 21 -11.81 2.31 4.79
N ASP A 22 -11.71 3.21 3.81
CA ASP A 22 -12.50 3.15 2.57
C ASP A 22 -11.90 2.17 1.53
N ILE A 23 -10.69 1.67 1.79
CA ILE A 23 -9.95 0.80 0.87
C ILE A 23 -10.35 -0.66 1.07
N ASP A 24 -10.75 -1.32 -0.01
CA ASP A 24 -11.16 -2.73 -0.02
C ASP A 24 -9.98 -3.70 -0.19
N LEU A 25 -8.93 -3.29 -0.88
CA LEU A 25 -7.72 -4.07 -1.08
C LEU A 25 -6.47 -3.18 -0.99
N VAL A 26 -5.45 -3.65 -0.27
CA VAL A 26 -4.11 -3.05 -0.27
C VAL A 26 -3.13 -4.05 -0.84
N ASP A 27 -2.38 -3.64 -1.84
CA ASP A 27 -1.25 -4.40 -2.38
C ASP A 27 0.05 -3.61 -2.23
N MET A 28 0.90 -4.05 -1.33
CA MET A 28 2.20 -3.47 -1.08
C MET A 28 3.29 -4.37 -1.64
N HIS A 29 4.15 -3.82 -2.49
CA HIS A 29 5.31 -4.55 -3.00
C HIS A 29 6.15 -5.09 -1.84
N GLU A 30 6.46 -6.37 -1.89
CA GLU A 30 7.23 -7.09 -0.88
C GLU A 30 8.69 -7.18 -1.29
N ALA A 31 9.46 -6.11 -1.03
CA ALA A 31 10.91 -6.17 -1.19
C ALA A 31 11.54 -7.07 -0.12
N PHE A 32 11.06 -6.96 1.10
CA PHE A 32 11.44 -7.78 2.26
C PHE A 32 10.27 -7.90 3.22
N ALA A 33 10.15 -9.02 3.93
CA ALA A 33 9.15 -9.18 4.99
C ALA A 33 9.31 -8.10 6.09
N ALA A 34 10.54 -7.79 6.48
CA ALA A 34 10.83 -6.74 7.46
C ALA A 34 10.36 -5.35 6.98
N GLN A 35 10.47 -5.07 5.68
CA GLN A 35 9.98 -3.82 5.09
C GLN A 35 8.46 -3.72 5.17
N ILE A 36 7.74 -4.80 4.90
CA ILE A 36 6.28 -4.85 5.06
C ILE A 36 5.90 -4.51 6.51
N LEU A 37 6.51 -5.20 7.48
CA LEU A 37 6.23 -4.98 8.90
C LEU A 37 6.56 -3.54 9.32
N SER A 38 7.68 -3.00 8.89
CA SER A 38 8.07 -1.62 9.22
C SER A 38 7.07 -0.59 8.69
N ASN A 39 6.64 -0.75 7.44
CA ASN A 39 5.66 0.17 6.84
C ASN A 39 4.28 0.04 7.48
N THR A 40 3.80 -1.17 7.75
CA THR A 40 2.49 -1.37 8.38
C THR A 40 2.47 -0.84 9.81
N GLN A 41 3.54 -1.05 10.59
CA GLN A 41 3.68 -0.46 11.93
C GLN A 41 3.72 1.07 11.88
N ALA A 42 4.40 1.65 10.91
CA ALA A 42 4.43 3.11 10.73
C ALA A 42 3.03 3.69 10.42
N ILE A 43 2.28 3.05 9.53
CA ILE A 43 0.91 3.43 9.18
C ILE A 43 -0.02 3.40 10.41
N GLU A 44 0.20 2.47 11.33
CA GLU A 44 -0.57 2.31 12.55
C GLU A 44 -0.08 3.18 13.73
N SER A 45 1.05 3.88 13.58
CA SER A 45 1.71 4.63 14.64
C SER A 45 1.26 6.09 14.71
N ASN A 46 0.71 6.51 15.85
CA ASN A 46 0.44 7.92 16.13
C ASN A 46 1.75 8.73 16.22
N LYS A 47 2.81 8.14 16.75
CA LYS A 47 4.12 8.79 16.85
C LYS A 47 4.67 9.09 15.46
N PHE A 48 4.70 8.10 14.57
CA PHE A 48 5.14 8.28 13.19
C PHE A 48 4.31 9.35 12.46
N ALA A 49 2.99 9.32 12.63
CA ALA A 49 2.10 10.32 12.02
C ALA A 49 2.47 11.75 12.44
N LYS A 50 2.74 11.97 13.73
CA LYS A 50 3.10 13.30 14.27
C LYS A 50 4.49 13.74 13.85
N GLU A 51 5.49 12.86 13.99
CA GLU A 51 6.90 13.20 13.77
C GLU A 51 7.29 13.25 12.29
N GLU A 52 6.75 12.35 11.47
CA GLU A 52 7.18 12.17 10.07
C GLU A 52 6.16 12.65 9.04
N LEU A 53 4.86 12.63 9.36
CA LEU A 53 3.81 12.98 8.42
C LEU A 53 3.15 14.34 8.71
N GLY A 54 3.44 14.97 9.85
CA GLY A 54 2.79 16.21 10.25
C GLY A 54 1.28 16.06 10.51
N ARG A 55 0.85 14.91 11.00
CA ARG A 55 -0.55 14.56 11.26
C ARG A 55 -0.79 14.34 12.75
N ASP A 56 -2.02 14.61 13.20
CA ASP A 56 -2.38 14.48 14.63
C ASP A 56 -2.48 13.02 15.07
N LYS A 57 -2.83 12.10 14.16
CA LYS A 57 -3.05 10.69 14.45
C LYS A 57 -2.64 9.79 13.29
N ARG A 58 -2.51 8.50 13.58
CA ARG A 58 -2.15 7.46 12.62
C ARG A 58 -3.04 7.48 11.37
N ILE A 59 -2.52 6.96 10.28
CA ILE A 59 -3.24 6.86 8.99
C ILE A 59 -4.42 5.90 9.11
N GLY A 60 -4.23 4.78 9.79
CA GLY A 60 -5.27 3.79 10.04
C GLY A 60 -4.70 2.49 10.58
N LYS A 61 -5.54 1.47 10.63
CA LYS A 61 -5.17 0.11 10.99
C LYS A 61 -5.14 -0.75 9.73
N ILE A 62 -4.12 -1.58 9.60
CA ILE A 62 -4.02 -2.56 8.51
C ILE A 62 -4.99 -3.71 8.78
N ASP A 63 -5.85 -3.98 7.82
CA ASP A 63 -6.69 -5.16 7.79
C ASP A 63 -5.99 -6.23 6.94
N TRP A 64 -5.45 -7.24 7.60
CA TRP A 64 -4.68 -8.31 6.95
C TRP A 64 -5.53 -9.18 6.02
N ASP A 65 -6.86 -9.21 6.18
CA ASP A 65 -7.77 -9.90 5.28
C ASP A 65 -7.93 -9.19 3.93
N LYS A 66 -7.48 -7.93 3.86
CA LYS A 66 -7.48 -7.08 2.66
C LYS A 66 -6.08 -6.81 2.11
N PHE A 67 -5.04 -7.31 2.76
CA PHE A 67 -3.65 -6.96 2.48
C PHE A 67 -2.93 -8.10 1.73
N ASN A 68 -2.38 -7.79 0.55
CA ASN A 68 -1.60 -8.72 -0.28
C ASN A 68 -2.29 -10.09 -0.47
N VAL A 69 -3.58 -10.09 -0.65
CA VAL A 69 -4.42 -11.31 -0.65
C VAL A 69 -4.14 -12.26 -1.82
N MET A 70 -3.53 -11.77 -2.90
CA MET A 70 -3.10 -12.58 -4.04
C MET A 70 -1.64 -13.05 -3.93
N GLY A 71 -0.99 -12.84 -2.78
CA GLY A 71 0.44 -13.01 -2.63
C GLY A 71 1.23 -11.84 -3.23
N GLY A 72 2.54 -11.86 -3.10
CA GLY A 72 3.41 -10.78 -3.54
C GLY A 72 4.78 -11.26 -4.00
N SER A 73 5.71 -10.34 -4.11
CA SER A 73 7.03 -10.57 -4.70
C SER A 73 7.90 -11.58 -3.93
N LEU A 74 7.67 -11.78 -2.64
CA LEU A 74 8.35 -12.83 -1.88
C LEU A 74 8.02 -14.22 -2.43
N ALA A 75 6.80 -14.43 -2.91
CA ALA A 75 6.36 -15.69 -3.47
C ALA A 75 6.63 -15.81 -4.98
N VAL A 76 6.41 -14.73 -5.75
CA VAL A 76 6.40 -14.79 -7.22
C VAL A 76 7.60 -14.10 -7.88
N GLY A 77 8.44 -13.43 -7.10
CA GLY A 77 9.60 -12.69 -7.63
C GLY A 77 9.30 -11.24 -7.99
N HIS A 78 10.36 -10.54 -8.39
CA HIS A 78 10.30 -9.11 -8.71
C HIS A 78 11.04 -8.80 -10.02
N PRO A 79 10.47 -9.10 -11.20
CA PRO A 79 11.03 -8.62 -12.44
C PRO A 79 10.79 -7.12 -12.56
N PHE A 80 11.87 -6.36 -12.78
CA PHE A 80 11.80 -4.91 -12.92
C PHE A 80 10.91 -4.53 -14.12
N ALA A 81 10.21 -3.41 -14.01
CA ALA A 81 9.19 -2.94 -14.96
C ALA A 81 7.94 -3.83 -15.10
N ALA A 82 7.90 -5.03 -14.50
CA ALA A 82 6.73 -5.91 -14.56
C ALA A 82 5.91 -5.91 -13.25
N THR A 83 6.55 -5.72 -12.10
CA THR A 83 5.88 -5.83 -10.80
C THR A 83 4.74 -4.82 -10.64
N GLY A 84 4.92 -3.56 -11.02
CA GLY A 84 3.85 -2.55 -10.95
C GLY A 84 2.66 -2.90 -11.85
N ALA A 85 2.92 -3.38 -13.06
CA ALA A 85 1.87 -3.84 -13.97
C ALA A 85 1.12 -5.05 -13.40
N ARG A 86 1.84 -5.99 -12.80
CA ARG A 86 1.26 -7.14 -12.09
C ARG A 86 0.38 -6.69 -10.93
N GLN A 87 0.91 -5.83 -10.04
CA GLN A 87 0.16 -5.32 -8.89
C GLN A 87 -1.17 -4.69 -9.33
N ILE A 88 -1.12 -3.75 -10.26
CA ILE A 88 -2.32 -3.06 -10.73
C ILE A 88 -3.30 -4.04 -11.40
N GLY A 89 -2.83 -4.86 -12.32
CA GLY A 89 -3.69 -5.78 -13.07
C GLY A 89 -4.36 -6.83 -12.19
N GLN A 90 -3.62 -7.46 -11.29
CA GLN A 90 -4.19 -8.46 -10.38
C GLN A 90 -5.12 -7.83 -9.34
N THR A 91 -4.76 -6.65 -8.82
CA THR A 91 -5.58 -5.95 -7.82
C THR A 91 -6.93 -5.53 -8.42
N LEU A 92 -6.96 -4.99 -9.62
CA LEU A 92 -8.21 -4.64 -10.30
C LEU A 92 -9.12 -5.85 -10.55
N ARG A 93 -8.53 -6.99 -10.96
CA ARG A 93 -9.30 -8.23 -11.15
C ARG A 93 -9.89 -8.74 -9.84
N GLU A 94 -9.09 -8.73 -8.78
CA GLU A 94 -9.53 -9.18 -7.46
C GLU A 94 -10.58 -8.24 -6.86
N LEU A 95 -10.39 -6.93 -7.03
CA LEU A 95 -11.36 -5.92 -6.62
C LEU A 95 -12.71 -6.17 -7.28
N LYS A 96 -12.72 -6.42 -8.59
CA LYS A 96 -13.93 -6.76 -9.34
C LYS A 96 -14.56 -8.08 -8.86
N ARG A 97 -13.74 -9.11 -8.64
CA ARG A 97 -14.21 -10.41 -8.13
C ARG A 97 -14.89 -10.29 -6.77
N ARG A 98 -14.34 -9.45 -5.89
CA ARG A 98 -14.89 -9.19 -4.55
C ARG A 98 -16.03 -8.18 -4.53
N LYS A 99 -16.35 -7.56 -5.66
CA LYS A 99 -17.31 -6.44 -5.76
C LYS A 99 -16.91 -5.26 -4.87
N GLY A 100 -15.60 -5.04 -4.70
CA GLY A 100 -15.05 -3.89 -4.00
C GLY A 100 -15.01 -2.67 -4.91
N GLU A 101 -14.78 -1.51 -4.31
CA GLU A 101 -14.78 -0.23 -5.03
C GLU A 101 -13.36 0.35 -5.16
N PHE A 102 -12.61 0.42 -4.05
CA PHE A 102 -11.29 1.06 -4.02
C PHE A 102 -10.17 0.11 -3.61
N ALA A 103 -9.03 0.27 -4.24
CA ALA A 103 -7.81 -0.41 -3.87
C ALA A 103 -6.62 0.56 -3.81
N LEU A 104 -5.60 0.21 -3.03
CA LEU A 104 -4.38 0.98 -2.86
C LEU A 104 -3.18 0.09 -3.20
N CYS A 105 -2.48 0.41 -4.27
CA CYS A 105 -1.21 -0.22 -4.64
C CYS A 105 -0.05 0.68 -4.23
N THR A 106 0.99 0.11 -3.65
CA THR A 106 2.17 0.87 -3.24
C THR A 106 3.45 0.04 -3.37
N ALA A 107 4.55 0.74 -3.58
CA ALA A 107 5.87 0.13 -3.69
C ALA A 107 6.95 1.06 -3.12
N CYS A 108 7.95 0.46 -2.50
CA CYS A 108 9.21 1.13 -2.21
C CYS A 108 10.16 0.96 -3.39
N ALA A 109 11.15 1.85 -3.49
CA ALA A 109 12.26 1.73 -4.42
C ALA A 109 13.57 2.09 -3.73
N ALA A 110 14.68 1.66 -4.31
CA ALA A 110 16.03 1.99 -3.84
C ALA A 110 16.21 3.52 -3.74
N GLY A 111 16.98 3.97 -2.76
CA GLY A 111 17.20 5.40 -2.52
C GLY A 111 16.12 6.06 -1.65
N GLY A 112 15.27 5.29 -0.97
CA GLY A 112 14.23 5.81 -0.09
C GLY A 112 13.00 6.35 -0.83
N LEU A 113 12.83 5.97 -2.09
CA LEU A 113 11.68 6.35 -2.90
C LEU A 113 10.44 5.50 -2.58
N GLY A 114 9.29 6.05 -2.84
CA GLY A 114 8.01 5.34 -2.71
C GLY A 114 6.99 5.85 -3.71
N ALA A 115 6.13 4.96 -4.15
CA ALA A 115 4.99 5.28 -4.99
C ALA A 115 3.72 4.66 -4.41
N ALA A 116 2.61 5.33 -4.58
CA ALA A 116 1.30 4.78 -4.23
C ALA A 116 0.24 5.28 -5.21
N MET A 117 -0.73 4.43 -5.46
CA MET A 117 -1.82 4.71 -6.39
C MET A 117 -3.12 4.15 -5.82
N VAL A 118 -4.15 4.98 -5.76
CA VAL A 118 -5.52 4.53 -5.50
C VAL A 118 -6.15 4.14 -6.84
N LEU A 119 -6.81 2.98 -6.83
CA LEU A 119 -7.53 2.44 -7.98
C LEU A 119 -9.02 2.36 -7.64
N GLU A 120 -9.86 2.66 -8.60
CA GLU A 120 -11.31 2.53 -8.50
C GLU A 120 -11.80 1.48 -9.50
N ALA A 121 -12.70 0.61 -9.06
CA ALA A 121 -13.34 -0.36 -9.93
C ALA A 121 -14.31 0.34 -10.88
N ALA A 122 -14.21 0.01 -12.18
CA ALA A 122 -15.13 0.53 -13.19
C ALA A 122 -16.45 -0.27 -13.21
#